data_a15944be7198dae04a978d0fb4e5c4c5
#
_entry.id   a15944be7198dae04a978d0fb4e5c4c5
#
_cell.length_a   1.000
_cell.length_b   1.000
_cell.length_c   1.000
_cell.angle_alpha   90.00
_cell.angle_beta   90.00
_cell.angle_gamma   90.00
#
_symmetry.space_group_name_H-M   'P 1'
#
loop_
_entity.id
_entity.type
_entity.pdbx_description
1 polymer ?
#
loop_
_entity_poly.entity_id
_entity_poly.type
_entity_poly.pdbx_seq_one_letter_code
_entity_poly.pdbx_strand_id
1 'polypeptide(L)'
;MKKFKLLLIGILLSSTFTMFAQQTVKGIVKEQSSGEPLPGVSVLVKGTSNGVQTDFDGNFTLEKVKAGDILLFQYLGYADKEVVIGTNFNLNVLLSESSEQLDEIIVVGYGTTTVKDATGSVESITAKDMTKGNIVTAENLISGRVAGVNITTSGAPGSGSQIRIRGGSSLNASNDPLIVIDGLPIQGVDLNSINPNDIDSFSVLKDASATAIYGSRGANGVIIITTKKGRSEYSLDYDYQVAFGEIKDRINVFDANAFRDIIGQRRPSDIGLLGNANTNWQDEVLQNSVSTQHNISARGEIFGFIPTRLSVNFSEIEGNILTSEFDRANVSLAMSPSFFDDHLKVNLTYNRAFVNERYADAGQINAALRYDPTQPVYDASSPFGGFYQHTVNGVVQNGTQNPVASLLQNENRNNRFRQFGNLKIDYKLHFLPEMTASISAGFDKSETNGTGFSPLTVPSTTNVFGNDSEGTSESLNENINATLNYVNNFGKLKTDILVGYDYQSFESSGKSSGNRRDPNSFATTFASTPVVLVHFPKSWPH
;
A
#
# COMPACT_ATOMS: atom_id res chain seq x y z
N MET A 1 79.29 -35.81 -6.38
CA MET A 1 78.88 -35.47 -5.05
C MET A 1 78.96 -33.97 -4.72
N LYS A 2 79.96 -33.20 -5.18
CA LYS A 2 80.08 -31.76 -4.91
C LYS A 2 78.95 -30.87 -5.58
N LYS A 3 78.54 -31.25 -6.79
CA LYS A 3 77.45 -30.48 -7.51
C LYS A 3 76.03 -30.69 -6.87
N PHE A 4 75.80 -31.82 -6.26
CA PHE A 4 74.55 -32.16 -5.54
C PHE A 4 74.44 -31.38 -4.22
N LYS A 5 75.53 -31.16 -3.50
CA LYS A 5 75.54 -30.37 -2.27
C LYS A 5 75.32 -28.87 -2.55
N LEU A 6 75.83 -28.37 -3.68
CA LEU A 6 75.58 -26.96 -4.10
C LEU A 6 74.12 -26.75 -4.50
N LEU A 7 73.46 -27.74 -5.12
CA LEU A 7 72.04 -27.65 -5.48
C LEU A 7 71.15 -27.68 -4.23
N LEU A 8 71.51 -28.49 -3.21
CA LEU A 8 70.78 -28.56 -1.94
C LEU A 8 70.92 -27.29 -1.11
N ILE A 9 72.10 -26.62 -1.14
CA ILE A 9 72.31 -25.33 -0.47
C ILE A 9 71.58 -24.22 -1.21
N GLY A 10 71.46 -24.24 -2.55
CA GLY A 10 70.68 -23.31 -3.35
C GLY A 10 69.18 -23.42 -3.05
N ILE A 11 68.64 -24.62 -2.86
CA ILE A 11 67.24 -24.85 -2.49
C ILE A 11 66.98 -24.45 -1.03
N LEU A 12 67.94 -24.62 -0.11
CA LEU A 12 67.79 -24.18 1.29
C LEU A 12 67.85 -22.65 1.45
N LEU A 13 68.59 -21.93 0.57
CA LEU A 13 68.65 -20.48 0.56
C LEU A 13 67.49 -19.81 -0.16
N SER A 14 66.78 -20.53 -1.05
CA SER A 14 65.55 -20.02 -1.69
C SER A 14 64.30 -20.19 -0.85
N SER A 15 64.36 -20.90 0.28
CA SER A 15 63.23 -21.06 1.21
C SER A 15 63.14 -20.00 2.31
N THR A 16 63.91 -18.91 2.24
CA THR A 16 63.62 -17.71 3.01
C THR A 16 62.44 -16.97 2.34
N PHE A 17 61.30 -17.63 2.26
CA PHE A 17 60.02 -16.92 2.11
C PHE A 17 59.91 -15.96 3.27
N THR A 18 59.89 -14.69 2.96
CA THR A 18 59.49 -13.63 3.89
C THR A 18 58.16 -14.04 4.50
N MET A 19 58.20 -14.61 5.72
CA MET A 19 57.04 -14.68 6.60
C MET A 19 56.62 -13.22 6.85
N PHE A 20 55.70 -12.72 6.05
CA PHE A 20 54.95 -11.53 6.45
C PHE A 20 54.22 -11.90 7.73
N ALA A 21 54.75 -11.45 8.87
CA ALA A 21 54.12 -11.64 10.16
C ALA A 21 52.76 -10.99 10.08
N GLN A 22 51.70 -11.79 9.97
CA GLN A 22 50.33 -11.33 10.17
C GLN A 22 50.25 -10.87 11.60
N GLN A 23 49.99 -9.57 11.78
CA GLN A 23 49.91 -8.97 13.09
C GLN A 23 48.46 -8.82 13.52
N THR A 24 48.23 -8.63 14.80
CA THR A 24 46.96 -8.40 15.41
C THR A 24 46.87 -6.92 15.79
N VAL A 25 45.89 -6.19 15.31
CA VAL A 25 45.57 -4.85 15.74
C VAL A 25 44.53 -4.92 16.85
N LYS A 26 44.73 -4.13 17.88
CA LYS A 26 43.77 -3.96 18.98
C LYS A 26 43.46 -2.49 19.12
N GLY A 27 42.32 -2.19 19.74
CA GLY A 27 41.99 -0.80 20.01
C GLY A 27 40.65 -0.66 20.70
N ILE A 28 40.32 0.60 20.95
CA ILE A 28 39.05 1.00 21.53
C ILE A 28 38.41 2.04 20.60
N VAL A 29 37.11 1.91 20.42
CA VAL A 29 36.30 2.88 19.67
C VAL A 29 35.42 3.63 20.68
N LYS A 30 35.46 4.96 20.59
CA LYS A 30 34.71 5.86 21.48
C LYS A 30 33.98 6.91 20.69
N GLU A 31 32.93 7.44 21.27
CA GLU A 31 32.27 8.64 20.77
C GLU A 31 33.14 9.87 20.94
N GLN A 32 33.21 10.73 19.97
CA GLN A 32 34.05 11.94 19.97
C GLN A 32 33.53 13.01 20.93
N SER A 33 32.19 13.10 21.10
CA SER A 33 31.54 14.14 21.92
C SER A 33 31.57 13.82 23.41
N SER A 34 31.24 12.59 23.80
CA SER A 34 31.12 12.16 25.21
C SER A 34 32.37 11.42 25.74
N GLY A 35 33.14 10.82 24.80
CA GLY A 35 34.24 9.91 25.14
C GLY A 35 33.78 8.55 25.63
N GLU A 36 32.48 8.24 25.56
CA GLU A 36 31.92 6.93 25.93
C GLU A 36 32.31 5.85 24.94
N PRO A 37 32.55 4.59 25.38
CA PRO A 37 32.86 3.49 24.49
C PRO A 37 31.65 3.12 23.64
N LEU A 38 31.89 2.79 22.38
CA LEU A 38 30.86 2.41 21.42
C LEU A 38 30.87 0.89 21.18
N PRO A 39 29.89 0.12 21.71
CA PRO A 39 29.73 -1.31 21.47
C PRO A 39 29.09 -1.57 20.10
N GLY A 40 29.47 -2.69 19.45
CA GLY A 40 28.85 -3.12 18.20
C GLY A 40 29.32 -2.38 16.94
N VAL A 41 30.38 -1.57 17.02
CA VAL A 41 31.01 -0.94 15.86
C VAL A 41 31.62 -2.00 14.97
N SER A 42 31.30 -2.02 13.68
CA SER A 42 31.90 -2.87 12.67
C SER A 42 33.29 -2.35 12.30
N VAL A 43 34.32 -3.16 12.46
CA VAL A 43 35.71 -2.85 12.10
C VAL A 43 36.15 -3.82 11.03
N LEU A 44 36.36 -3.34 9.78
CA LEU A 44 36.67 -4.14 8.59
C LEU A 44 37.96 -3.69 7.95
N VAL A 45 38.75 -4.63 7.42
CA VAL A 45 39.85 -4.30 6.49
C VAL A 45 39.24 -3.97 5.14
N LYS A 46 39.40 -2.73 4.68
CA LYS A 46 38.81 -2.23 3.43
C LYS A 46 39.12 -3.13 2.23
N GLY A 47 38.10 -3.54 1.51
CA GLY A 47 38.22 -4.42 0.34
C GLY A 47 38.39 -5.91 0.66
N THR A 48 38.18 -6.34 1.91
CA THR A 48 38.22 -7.73 2.32
C THR A 48 37.00 -8.11 3.18
N SER A 49 36.82 -9.39 3.47
CA SER A 49 35.82 -9.89 4.42
C SER A 49 36.38 -10.04 5.85
N ASN A 50 37.62 -9.57 6.13
CA ASN A 50 38.23 -9.67 7.44
C ASN A 50 37.73 -8.52 8.33
N GLY A 51 36.92 -8.85 9.35
CA GLY A 51 36.33 -7.87 10.23
C GLY A 51 35.86 -8.44 11.56
N VAL A 52 35.64 -7.55 12.55
CA VAL A 52 35.12 -7.84 13.88
C VAL A 52 34.18 -6.74 14.32
N GLN A 53 33.42 -6.98 15.40
CA GLN A 53 32.64 -5.94 16.09
C GLN A 53 33.27 -5.60 17.43
N THR A 54 33.09 -4.36 17.91
CA THR A 54 33.52 -3.96 19.24
C THR A 54 32.66 -4.61 20.32
N ASP A 55 33.30 -4.94 21.45
CA ASP A 55 32.64 -5.44 22.65
C ASP A 55 31.87 -4.33 23.42
N PHE A 56 31.27 -4.67 24.57
CA PHE A 56 30.52 -3.72 25.41
C PHE A 56 31.33 -2.53 25.92
N ASP A 57 32.65 -2.69 26.03
CA ASP A 57 33.58 -1.65 26.45
C ASP A 57 34.22 -0.92 25.26
N GLY A 58 33.70 -1.15 24.03
CA GLY A 58 34.19 -0.56 22.80
C GLY A 58 35.50 -1.13 22.27
N ASN A 59 36.05 -2.21 22.88
CA ASN A 59 37.31 -2.78 22.45
C ASN A 59 37.13 -3.71 21.25
N PHE A 60 38.14 -3.76 20.37
CA PHE A 60 38.20 -4.71 19.25
C PHE A 60 39.59 -5.35 19.17
N THR A 61 39.62 -6.54 18.62
CA THR A 61 40.85 -7.28 18.29
C THR A 61 40.67 -7.90 16.91
N LEU A 62 41.44 -7.42 15.94
CA LEU A 62 41.39 -7.89 14.55
C LEU A 62 42.73 -8.53 14.18
N GLU A 63 42.66 -9.81 13.81
CA GLU A 63 43.84 -10.60 13.41
C GLU A 63 44.07 -10.49 11.90
N LYS A 64 45.24 -10.98 11.46
CA LYS A 64 45.63 -11.07 10.03
C LYS A 64 45.64 -9.74 9.31
N VAL A 65 46.19 -8.71 9.94
CA VAL A 65 46.38 -7.38 9.37
C VAL A 65 47.85 -7.08 9.13
N LYS A 66 48.16 -6.13 8.28
CA LYS A 66 49.53 -5.65 7.95
C LYS A 66 49.61 -4.15 8.08
N ALA A 67 50.82 -3.64 8.30
CA ALA A 67 51.07 -2.20 8.17
C ALA A 67 50.72 -1.75 6.73
N GLY A 68 49.96 -0.66 6.61
CA GLY A 68 49.43 -0.14 5.36
C GLY A 68 48.00 -0.55 5.04
N ASP A 69 47.42 -1.52 5.75
CA ASP A 69 45.99 -1.83 5.58
C ASP A 69 45.15 -0.68 6.10
N ILE A 70 43.98 -0.45 5.47
CA ILE A 70 43.02 0.58 5.87
C ILE A 70 41.89 -0.14 6.63
N LEU A 71 41.68 0.26 7.88
CA LEU A 71 40.53 -0.16 8.66
C LEU A 71 39.38 0.81 8.45
N LEU A 72 38.21 0.27 8.11
CA LEU A 72 36.95 0.99 8.00
C LEU A 72 36.10 0.72 9.25
N PHE A 73 35.77 1.78 9.97
CA PHE A 73 34.92 1.75 11.14
C PHE A 73 33.53 2.27 10.76
N GLN A 74 32.52 1.44 10.98
CA GLN A 74 31.13 1.74 10.63
C GLN A 74 30.21 1.48 11.82
N TYR A 75 29.38 2.46 12.15
CA TYR A 75 28.38 2.33 13.20
C TYR A 75 27.15 3.17 12.88
N LEU A 76 25.98 2.62 13.14
CA LEU A 76 24.71 3.29 12.84
C LEU A 76 24.59 4.61 13.60
N GLY A 77 24.39 5.72 12.88
CA GLY A 77 24.31 7.05 13.46
C GLY A 77 25.66 7.78 13.56
N TYR A 78 26.77 7.18 13.11
CA TYR A 78 28.11 7.77 13.12
C TYR A 78 28.70 7.85 11.71
N ALA A 79 29.55 8.85 11.48
CA ALA A 79 30.28 8.98 10.24
C ALA A 79 31.31 7.85 10.06
N ASP A 80 31.34 7.23 8.87
CA ASP A 80 32.34 6.23 8.51
C ASP A 80 33.75 6.81 8.67
N LYS A 81 34.65 6.05 9.32
CA LYS A 81 36.02 6.47 9.56
C LYS A 81 37.03 5.48 9.05
N GLU A 82 37.95 5.95 8.21
CA GLU A 82 39.06 5.16 7.72
C GLU A 82 40.34 5.48 8.52
N VAL A 83 41.03 4.43 8.95
CA VAL A 83 42.29 4.54 9.69
C VAL A 83 43.33 3.65 9.04
N VAL A 84 44.43 4.21 8.60
CA VAL A 84 45.57 3.44 8.04
C VAL A 84 46.38 2.83 9.18
N ILE A 85 46.62 1.53 9.15
CA ILE A 85 47.48 0.85 10.13
C ILE A 85 48.94 1.25 9.87
N GLY A 86 49.53 1.96 10.80
CA GLY A 86 50.95 2.33 10.78
C GLY A 86 51.81 1.28 11.49
N THR A 87 52.84 1.75 12.21
CA THR A 87 53.71 0.92 13.09
C THR A 87 53.07 0.66 14.47
N ASN A 88 52.04 1.41 14.82
CA ASN A 88 51.29 1.23 16.07
C ASN A 88 50.04 0.37 15.82
N PHE A 89 49.98 -0.78 16.47
CA PHE A 89 48.89 -1.74 16.40
C PHE A 89 47.87 -1.60 17.55
N ASN A 90 48.03 -0.57 18.39
CA ASN A 90 47.03 -0.17 19.39
C ASN A 90 46.36 1.14 18.95
N LEU A 91 45.08 1.07 18.60
CA LEU A 91 44.35 2.21 18.05
C LEU A 91 43.32 2.74 19.05
N ASN A 92 43.26 4.05 19.18
CA ASN A 92 42.16 4.75 19.83
C ASN A 92 41.40 5.53 18.75
N VAL A 93 40.19 5.09 18.44
CA VAL A 93 39.41 5.63 17.35
C VAL A 93 38.20 6.39 17.92
N LEU A 94 38.12 7.67 17.58
CA LEU A 94 36.97 8.50 17.93
C LEU A 94 36.04 8.57 16.71
N LEU A 95 34.78 8.17 16.85
CA LEU A 95 33.74 8.35 15.86
C LEU A 95 32.95 9.62 16.21
N SER A 96 32.72 10.46 15.23
CA SER A 96 31.80 11.58 15.35
C SER A 96 30.41 11.10 14.98
N GLU A 97 29.41 11.56 15.72
CA GLU A 97 28.03 11.41 15.25
C GLU A 97 27.94 11.92 13.80
N SER A 98 27.28 11.12 12.97
CA SER A 98 26.98 11.58 11.62
C SER A 98 25.95 12.70 11.76
N SER A 99 26.37 13.94 11.58
CA SER A 99 25.45 15.05 11.35
C SER A 99 24.82 15.01 9.95
N GLU A 100 25.24 14.07 9.12
CA GLU A 100 24.47 13.62 7.98
C GLU A 100 23.32 12.74 8.50
N GLN A 101 22.28 13.37 9.07
CA GLN A 101 20.94 12.89 8.78
C GLN A 101 20.95 12.68 7.26
N LEU A 102 20.89 11.41 6.83
CA LEU A 102 20.61 11.10 5.42
C LEU A 102 19.44 12.01 5.08
N ASP A 103 19.71 13.08 4.31
CA ASP A 103 18.66 14.01 3.94
C ASP A 103 17.60 13.17 3.26
N GLU A 104 16.46 13.01 3.91
CA GLU A 104 15.38 12.15 3.45
C GLU A 104 14.96 12.67 2.08
N ILE A 105 15.25 11.86 1.04
CA ILE A 105 14.93 12.20 -0.33
C ILE A 105 13.44 11.97 -0.50
N ILE A 106 12.72 13.04 -0.78
CA ILE A 106 11.29 12.99 -1.09
C ILE A 106 11.08 13.14 -2.60
N VAL A 107 10.14 12.39 -3.12
CA VAL A 107 9.67 12.57 -4.49
C VAL A 107 8.71 13.76 -4.49
N VAL A 108 9.00 14.78 -5.27
CA VAL A 108 8.17 15.97 -5.43
C VAL A 108 7.89 16.16 -6.92
N GLY A 109 6.69 15.82 -7.33
CA GLY A 109 6.29 15.94 -8.72
C GLY A 109 7.16 15.15 -9.69
N TYR A 110 7.83 15.85 -10.57
CA TYR A 110 8.69 15.24 -11.60
C TYR A 110 10.17 15.12 -11.19
N GLY A 111 10.50 15.44 -9.93
CA GLY A 111 11.87 15.42 -9.41
C GLY A 111 11.94 14.81 -8.01
N THR A 112 13.15 14.78 -7.48
CA THR A 112 13.42 14.45 -6.07
C THR A 112 14.06 15.66 -5.42
N THR A 113 13.67 15.94 -4.16
CA THR A 113 14.27 16.98 -3.34
C THR A 113 14.52 16.42 -1.95
N THR A 114 15.28 17.14 -1.13
CA THR A 114 15.38 16.77 0.29
C THR A 114 14.25 17.42 1.10
N VAL A 115 13.90 16.85 2.23
CA VAL A 115 12.89 17.45 3.14
C VAL A 115 13.29 18.88 3.51
N LYS A 116 14.60 19.16 3.65
CA LYS A 116 15.13 20.49 4.00
C LYS A 116 15.00 21.50 2.85
N ASP A 117 15.15 21.05 1.60
CA ASP A 117 15.11 21.92 0.41
C ASP A 117 13.69 22.13 -0.11
N ALA A 118 12.70 21.35 0.39
CA ALA A 118 11.32 21.48 -0.01
C ALA A 118 10.74 22.83 0.44
N THR A 119 10.28 23.64 -0.51
CA THR A 119 9.71 24.97 -0.23
C THR A 119 8.29 24.94 0.35
N GLY A 120 7.64 23.77 0.38
CA GLY A 120 6.28 23.54 0.89
C GLY A 120 6.24 22.53 2.04
N SER A 121 5.07 22.43 2.69
CA SER A 121 4.83 21.39 3.71
C SER A 121 4.69 20.02 3.04
N VAL A 122 5.79 19.28 3.01
CA VAL A 122 5.85 17.90 2.54
C VAL A 122 6.14 17.01 3.73
N GLU A 123 5.38 15.93 3.86
CA GLU A 123 5.61 14.92 4.88
C GLU A 123 5.84 13.57 4.20
N SER A 124 6.93 12.91 4.58
CA SER A 124 7.31 11.61 4.06
C SER A 124 7.06 10.54 5.13
N ILE A 125 6.50 9.42 4.72
CA ILE A 125 6.24 8.26 5.57
C ILE A 125 6.93 7.07 4.94
N THR A 126 7.95 6.57 5.61
CA THR A 126 8.68 5.38 5.18
C THR A 126 8.12 4.11 5.82
N ALA A 127 8.57 2.95 5.36
CA ALA A 127 8.11 1.66 5.88
C ALA A 127 8.26 1.50 7.42
N LYS A 128 9.17 2.26 8.06
CA LYS A 128 9.37 2.25 9.53
C LYS A 128 8.23 2.94 10.25
N ASP A 129 7.65 3.98 9.65
CA ASP A 129 6.65 4.87 10.24
C ASP A 129 5.22 4.44 9.92
N MET A 130 5.06 3.52 8.96
CA MET A 130 3.77 3.00 8.52
C MET A 130 3.06 2.24 9.65
N THR A 131 1.73 2.29 9.61
CA THR A 131 0.88 1.51 10.52
C THR A 131 1.10 0.03 10.30
N LYS A 132 1.24 -0.71 11.39
CA LYS A 132 1.43 -2.18 11.39
C LYS A 132 0.13 -2.85 11.86
N GLY A 133 -0.05 -4.11 11.47
CA GLY A 133 -1.23 -4.90 11.85
C GLY A 133 -1.92 -5.49 10.61
N ASN A 134 -3.22 -5.75 10.71
CA ASN A 134 -4.02 -6.21 9.57
C ASN A 134 -4.29 -5.04 8.61
N ILE A 135 -3.40 -4.86 7.64
CA ILE A 135 -3.49 -3.81 6.63
C ILE A 135 -4.07 -4.39 5.35
N VAL A 136 -5.27 -3.98 5.01
CA VAL A 136 -6.01 -4.46 3.84
C VAL A 136 -5.74 -3.57 2.62
N THR A 137 -5.73 -2.26 2.82
CA THR A 137 -5.60 -1.26 1.75
C THR A 137 -4.42 -0.32 2.01
N ALA A 138 -3.89 0.28 0.95
CA ALA A 138 -2.68 1.10 1.02
C ALA A 138 -2.85 2.34 1.91
N GLU A 139 -4.03 2.95 1.92
CA GLU A 139 -4.33 4.13 2.76
C GLU A 139 -4.29 3.83 4.27
N ASN A 140 -4.54 2.58 4.66
CA ASN A 140 -4.47 2.19 6.07
C ASN A 140 -3.05 2.28 6.62
N LEU A 141 -2.02 2.18 5.76
CA LEU A 141 -0.62 2.34 6.15
C LEU A 141 -0.31 3.72 6.72
N ILE A 142 -0.98 4.76 6.23
CA ILE A 142 -0.74 6.15 6.62
C ILE A 142 -1.84 6.73 7.53
N SER A 143 -2.85 5.93 7.87
CA SER A 143 -3.94 6.36 8.74
C SER A 143 -3.43 6.74 10.14
N GLY A 144 -3.70 8.00 10.55
CA GLY A 144 -3.24 8.55 11.84
C GLY A 144 -1.75 8.86 11.91
N ARG A 145 -0.99 8.76 10.79
CA ARG A 145 0.46 9.00 10.75
C ARG A 145 0.83 10.37 10.20
N VAL A 146 -0.05 11.01 9.45
CA VAL A 146 0.22 12.26 8.74
C VAL A 146 -0.63 13.37 9.33
N ALA A 147 -0.01 14.41 9.85
CA ALA A 147 -0.72 15.57 10.40
C ALA A 147 -1.54 16.28 9.32
N GLY A 148 -2.82 16.56 9.60
CA GLY A 148 -3.74 17.21 8.65
C GLY A 148 -4.29 16.32 7.54
N VAL A 149 -4.02 15.01 7.58
CA VAL A 149 -4.65 14.01 6.73
C VAL A 149 -5.67 13.22 7.54
N ASN A 150 -6.90 13.23 7.12
CA ASN A 150 -7.98 12.44 7.71
C ASN A 150 -8.38 11.33 6.74
N ILE A 151 -8.34 10.09 7.22
CA ILE A 151 -8.74 8.90 6.47
C ILE A 151 -9.89 8.25 7.21
N THR A 152 -11.03 8.19 6.55
CA THR A 152 -12.25 7.59 7.10
C THR A 152 -12.60 6.34 6.29
N THR A 153 -12.68 5.19 6.96
CA THR A 153 -13.08 3.92 6.38
C THR A 153 -14.47 3.53 6.87
N SER A 154 -15.22 2.80 6.08
CA SER A 154 -16.51 2.23 6.51
C SER A 154 -16.35 1.00 7.41
N GLY A 155 -15.15 0.42 7.48
CA GLY A 155 -14.86 -0.83 8.17
C GLY A 155 -15.25 -2.10 7.40
N ALA A 156 -15.96 -1.99 6.29
CA ALA A 156 -16.21 -3.14 5.41
C ALA A 156 -14.93 -3.46 4.58
N PRO A 157 -14.58 -4.73 4.38
CA PRO A 157 -13.46 -5.12 3.54
C PRO A 157 -13.60 -4.54 2.14
N GLY A 158 -12.49 -4.02 1.59
CA GLY A 158 -12.48 -3.52 0.22
C GLY A 158 -13.28 -2.22 -0.04
N SER A 159 -13.92 -1.65 0.97
CA SER A 159 -14.85 -0.51 0.78
C SER A 159 -14.19 0.82 0.40
N GLY A 160 -12.86 0.85 0.27
CA GLY A 160 -12.11 2.08 0.05
C GLY A 160 -12.19 3.05 1.24
N SER A 161 -11.43 4.10 1.17
CA SER A 161 -11.38 5.12 2.22
C SER A 161 -11.61 6.51 1.64
N GLN A 162 -12.29 7.35 2.37
CA GLN A 162 -12.34 8.78 2.07
C GLN A 162 -11.09 9.44 2.66
N ILE A 163 -10.30 10.08 1.81
CA ILE A 163 -9.08 10.78 2.22
C ILE A 163 -9.31 12.28 2.09
N ARG A 164 -8.95 13.04 3.12
CA ARG A 164 -9.05 14.51 3.16
C ARG A 164 -7.75 15.10 3.67
N ILE A 165 -7.21 16.09 2.96
CA ILE A 165 -6.05 16.87 3.37
C ILE A 165 -6.53 18.27 3.76
N ARG A 166 -6.30 18.67 5.01
CA ARG A 166 -6.69 20.00 5.57
C ARG A 166 -8.18 20.36 5.41
N GLY A 167 -9.04 19.34 5.23
CA GLY A 167 -10.50 19.54 5.10
C GLY A 167 -10.98 19.53 3.64
N GLY A 168 -12.23 19.99 3.43
CA GLY A 168 -12.82 20.08 2.09
C GLY A 168 -12.70 21.47 1.52
N SER A 169 -12.41 21.59 0.24
CA SER A 169 -12.29 22.86 -0.50
C SER A 169 -13.52 23.16 -1.35
N SER A 170 -14.37 22.18 -1.62
CA SER A 170 -15.52 22.31 -2.52
C SER A 170 -16.79 21.72 -1.92
N LEU A 171 -17.92 22.37 -2.20
CA LEU A 171 -19.26 21.85 -1.85
C LEU A 171 -19.83 20.91 -2.92
N ASN A 172 -19.41 21.06 -4.17
CA ASN A 172 -20.02 20.35 -5.30
C ASN A 172 -19.04 19.46 -6.08
N ALA A 173 -17.72 19.67 -5.93
CA ALA A 173 -16.69 18.85 -6.56
C ALA A 173 -16.05 17.88 -5.55
N SER A 174 -15.31 16.89 -6.05
CA SER A 174 -14.54 16.00 -5.19
C SER A 174 -13.55 16.81 -4.34
N ASN A 175 -13.44 16.41 -3.07
CA ASN A 175 -12.44 16.92 -2.15
C ASN A 175 -11.30 15.93 -1.92
N ASP A 176 -11.21 14.88 -2.73
CA ASP A 176 -10.16 13.88 -2.64
C ASP A 176 -8.84 14.42 -3.16
N PRO A 177 -7.70 14.07 -2.53
CA PRO A 177 -6.39 14.42 -3.04
C PRO A 177 -6.09 13.68 -4.35
N LEU A 178 -5.19 14.22 -5.15
CA LEU A 178 -4.63 13.52 -6.28
C LEU A 178 -3.70 12.40 -5.77
N ILE A 179 -3.88 11.20 -6.28
CA ILE A 179 -2.95 10.08 -6.03
C ILE A 179 -2.00 9.93 -7.22
N VAL A 180 -0.72 9.80 -6.92
CA VAL A 180 0.34 9.56 -7.92
C VAL A 180 1.10 8.30 -7.52
N ILE A 181 1.18 7.30 -8.39
CA ILE A 181 1.89 6.05 -8.13
C ILE A 181 3.08 5.94 -9.08
N ASP A 182 4.30 5.91 -8.53
CA ASP A 182 5.56 5.87 -9.31
C ASP A 182 5.62 6.92 -10.43
N GLY A 183 5.08 8.12 -10.18
CA GLY A 183 5.03 9.22 -11.13
C GLY A 183 3.81 9.22 -12.06
N LEU A 184 2.95 8.21 -12.02
CA LEU A 184 1.71 8.14 -12.78
C LEU A 184 0.55 8.72 -11.96
N PRO A 185 -0.06 9.86 -12.36
CA PRO A 185 -1.28 10.36 -11.75
C PRO A 185 -2.45 9.43 -12.07
N ILE A 186 -3.14 8.95 -11.05
CA ILE A 186 -4.32 8.09 -11.23
C ILE A 186 -5.62 8.85 -11.00
N GLN A 187 -6.71 8.35 -11.56
CA GLN A 187 -8.04 8.90 -11.33
C GLN A 187 -8.71 8.19 -10.16
N GLY A 188 -9.27 8.97 -9.23
CA GLY A 188 -9.94 8.43 -8.04
C GLY A 188 -8.97 8.01 -6.94
N VAL A 189 -9.53 7.59 -5.82
CA VAL A 189 -8.80 7.17 -4.60
C VAL A 189 -8.93 5.68 -4.34
N ASP A 190 -9.19 4.87 -5.38
CA ASP A 190 -9.31 3.42 -5.21
C ASP A 190 -7.94 2.76 -5.14
N LEU A 191 -7.45 2.57 -3.94
CA LEU A 191 -6.17 1.93 -3.64
C LEU A 191 -6.31 0.43 -3.31
N ASN A 192 -7.52 -0.14 -3.41
CA ASN A 192 -7.80 -1.55 -3.09
C ASN A 192 -7.05 -2.54 -3.99
N SER A 193 -6.74 -2.11 -5.22
CA SER A 193 -5.97 -2.91 -6.18
C SER A 193 -4.47 -2.92 -5.95
N ILE A 194 -3.97 -2.13 -4.97
CA ILE A 194 -2.54 -2.04 -4.65
C ILE A 194 -2.24 -2.94 -3.46
N ASN A 195 -1.21 -3.78 -3.60
CA ASN A 195 -0.70 -4.55 -2.48
C ASN A 195 0.07 -3.64 -1.51
N PRO A 196 -0.37 -3.48 -0.24
CA PRO A 196 0.33 -2.65 0.74
C PRO A 196 1.80 -3.06 0.95
N ASN A 197 2.13 -4.35 0.80
CA ASN A 197 3.49 -4.86 0.94
C ASN A 197 4.45 -4.41 -0.18
N ASP A 198 3.92 -3.91 -1.30
CA ASP A 198 4.73 -3.39 -2.40
C ASP A 198 5.09 -1.90 -2.23
N ILE A 199 4.53 -1.22 -1.24
CA ILE A 199 4.77 0.20 -1.00
C ILE A 199 6.07 0.39 -0.22
N ASP A 200 6.90 1.31 -0.69
CA ASP A 200 8.15 1.74 -0.06
C ASP A 200 7.95 2.99 0.79
N SER A 201 7.27 4.01 0.23
CA SER A 201 7.03 5.27 0.92
C SER A 201 5.81 6.02 0.40
N PHE A 202 5.33 6.94 1.24
CA PHE A 202 4.35 7.95 0.87
C PHE A 202 4.96 9.33 1.03
N SER A 203 4.74 10.22 0.06
CA SER A 203 5.02 11.66 0.20
C SER A 203 3.71 12.43 0.07
N VAL A 204 3.36 13.21 1.09
CA VAL A 204 2.11 13.97 1.15
C VAL A 204 2.42 15.45 0.97
N LEU A 205 1.96 16.00 -0.16
CA LEU A 205 2.10 17.40 -0.52
C LEU A 205 0.82 18.14 -0.08
N LYS A 206 0.95 19.01 0.90
CA LYS A 206 -0.21 19.67 1.54
C LYS A 206 -0.40 21.12 1.10
N ASP A 207 0.64 21.76 0.56
CA ASP A 207 0.65 23.17 0.20
C ASP A 207 0.59 23.39 -1.31
N ALA A 208 0.00 24.52 -1.71
CA ALA A 208 -0.16 24.88 -3.11
C ALA A 208 1.17 25.00 -3.88
N SER A 209 2.26 25.43 -3.22
CA SER A 209 3.59 25.49 -3.84
C SER A 209 4.11 24.12 -4.23
N ALA A 210 3.91 23.12 -3.36
CA ALA A 210 4.35 21.74 -3.60
C ALA A 210 3.45 21.03 -4.64
N THR A 211 2.18 21.41 -4.75
CA THR A 211 1.20 20.80 -5.66
C THR A 211 1.08 21.49 -7.00
N ALA A 212 1.69 22.67 -7.17
CA ALA A 212 1.57 23.52 -8.37
C ALA A 212 1.88 22.81 -9.69
N ILE A 213 2.83 21.89 -9.68
CA ILE A 213 3.22 21.10 -10.87
C ILE A 213 2.14 20.13 -11.35
N TYR A 214 1.15 19.82 -10.49
CA TYR A 214 -0.01 18.98 -10.84
C TYR A 214 -1.22 19.79 -11.26
N GLY A 215 -1.07 21.13 -11.35
CA GLY A 215 -2.12 22.06 -11.75
C GLY A 215 -3.35 22.00 -10.85
N SER A 216 -4.53 22.21 -11.42
CA SER A 216 -5.81 22.21 -10.70
C SER A 216 -6.15 20.87 -10.02
N ARG A 217 -5.63 19.76 -10.49
CA ARG A 217 -5.83 18.45 -9.88
C ARG A 217 -5.17 18.31 -8.50
N GLY A 218 -4.09 19.06 -8.26
CA GLY A 218 -3.40 19.12 -6.98
C GLY A 218 -4.07 20.04 -5.95
N ALA A 219 -5.19 20.69 -6.26
CA ALA A 219 -5.83 21.70 -5.40
C ALA A 219 -6.21 21.18 -4.01
N ASN A 220 -6.55 19.88 -3.89
CA ASN A 220 -6.89 19.22 -2.62
C ASN A 220 -5.69 18.53 -1.96
N GLY A 221 -4.47 18.81 -2.42
CA GLY A 221 -3.24 18.10 -2.02
C GLY A 221 -2.93 16.92 -2.94
N VAL A 222 -1.73 16.38 -2.79
CA VAL A 222 -1.25 15.24 -3.57
C VAL A 222 -0.63 14.20 -2.64
N ILE A 223 -0.96 12.95 -2.85
CA ILE A 223 -0.33 11.80 -2.19
C ILE A 223 0.47 11.02 -3.24
N ILE A 224 1.78 11.02 -3.10
CA ILE A 224 2.68 10.27 -3.96
C ILE A 224 3.00 8.95 -3.27
N ILE A 225 2.75 7.85 -3.95
CA ILE A 225 3.05 6.49 -3.52
C ILE A 225 4.25 6.02 -4.33
N THR A 226 5.31 5.63 -3.65
CA THR A 226 6.49 5.03 -4.27
C THR A 226 6.48 3.55 -3.96
N THR A 227 6.61 2.71 -4.99
CA THR A 227 6.69 1.26 -4.81
C THR A 227 8.13 0.78 -4.65
N LYS A 228 8.29 -0.39 -4.02
CA LYS A 228 9.59 -1.04 -3.82
C LYS A 228 10.21 -1.41 -5.16
N LYS A 229 11.47 -1.03 -5.37
CA LYS A 229 12.24 -1.27 -6.59
C LYS A 229 13.06 -2.55 -6.52
N GLY A 230 13.56 -2.98 -7.68
CA GLY A 230 14.61 -3.99 -7.79
C GLY A 230 15.92 -3.54 -7.13
N ARG A 231 16.65 -4.50 -6.56
CA ARG A 231 18.00 -4.30 -6.01
C ARG A 231 18.90 -5.40 -6.52
N SER A 232 20.22 -5.17 -6.51
CA SER A 232 21.21 -6.15 -6.94
C SER A 232 21.33 -7.35 -5.98
N GLU A 233 21.00 -7.14 -4.71
CA GLU A 233 21.01 -8.20 -3.69
C GLU A 233 19.85 -9.18 -3.91
N TYR A 234 20.18 -10.47 -3.98
CA TYR A 234 19.20 -11.53 -4.13
C TYR A 234 18.49 -11.81 -2.81
N SER A 235 17.16 -11.76 -2.81
CA SER A 235 16.34 -12.23 -1.71
C SER A 235 15.02 -12.82 -2.21
N LEU A 236 14.51 -13.76 -1.42
CA LEU A 236 13.17 -14.30 -1.54
C LEU A 236 12.48 -14.11 -0.17
N ASP A 237 11.44 -13.33 -0.16
CA ASP A 237 10.69 -13.02 1.05
C ASP A 237 9.28 -13.61 0.93
N TYR A 238 8.83 -14.26 1.99
CA TYR A 238 7.45 -14.77 2.11
C TYR A 238 6.85 -14.26 3.41
N ASP A 239 5.77 -13.48 3.28
CA ASP A 239 5.00 -12.96 4.40
C ASP A 239 3.63 -13.64 4.42
N TYR A 240 3.30 -14.25 5.54
CA TYR A 240 1.98 -14.80 5.81
C TYR A 240 1.36 -14.09 7.00
N GLN A 241 0.14 -13.64 6.82
CA GLN A 241 -0.63 -13.02 7.88
C GLN A 241 -2.00 -13.69 7.99
N VAL A 242 -2.41 -13.99 9.22
CA VAL A 242 -3.77 -14.35 9.57
C VAL A 242 -4.29 -13.34 10.58
N ALA A 243 -5.53 -12.89 10.41
CA ALA A 243 -6.19 -11.99 11.32
C ALA A 243 -7.57 -12.51 11.69
N PHE A 244 -7.93 -12.36 12.96
CA PHE A 244 -9.24 -12.70 13.50
C PHE A 244 -9.94 -11.41 13.87
N GLY A 245 -11.12 -11.19 13.28
CA GLY A 245 -11.97 -10.05 13.58
C GLY A 245 -13.09 -10.46 14.53
N GLU A 246 -13.21 -9.76 15.64
CA GLU A 246 -14.27 -9.94 16.61
C GLU A 246 -14.98 -8.61 16.86
N ILE A 247 -16.31 -8.68 17.01
CA ILE A 247 -17.09 -7.49 17.34
C ILE A 247 -17.08 -7.30 18.85
N LYS A 248 -16.42 -6.22 19.25
CA LYS A 248 -16.16 -5.91 20.65
C LYS A 248 -17.44 -5.57 21.43
N ASP A 249 -18.30 -4.73 20.84
CA ASP A 249 -19.44 -4.17 21.53
C ASP A 249 -20.73 -4.35 20.72
N ARG A 250 -21.84 -4.58 21.41
CA ARG A 250 -23.21 -4.59 20.87
C ARG A 250 -23.97 -3.36 21.40
N ILE A 251 -24.88 -2.86 20.61
CA ILE A 251 -25.80 -1.81 21.08
C ILE A 251 -26.84 -2.48 21.99
N ASN A 252 -27.02 -1.93 23.18
CA ASN A 252 -28.02 -2.43 24.11
C ASN A 252 -29.43 -2.17 23.58
N VAL A 253 -30.15 -3.23 23.31
CA VAL A 253 -31.56 -3.22 22.91
C VAL A 253 -32.36 -4.08 23.88
N PHE A 254 -33.68 -3.97 23.88
CA PHE A 254 -34.53 -4.86 24.68
C PHE A 254 -34.40 -6.29 24.16
N ASP A 255 -34.19 -7.23 25.09
CA ASP A 255 -34.35 -8.64 24.80
C ASP A 255 -35.83 -9.00 24.64
N ALA A 256 -36.12 -10.24 24.23
CA ALA A 256 -37.51 -10.67 24.00
C ALA A 256 -38.40 -10.57 25.23
N ASN A 257 -37.85 -10.78 26.44
CA ASN A 257 -38.65 -10.73 27.68
C ASN A 257 -39.01 -9.28 28.04
N ALA A 258 -37.99 -8.39 28.05
CA ALA A 258 -38.21 -6.98 28.29
C ALA A 258 -39.14 -6.35 27.22
N PHE A 259 -39.03 -6.82 25.97
CA PHE A 259 -39.90 -6.37 24.89
C PHE A 259 -41.35 -6.81 25.11
N ARG A 260 -41.59 -8.10 25.49
CA ARG A 260 -42.95 -8.60 25.86
C ARG A 260 -43.55 -7.81 27.02
N ASP A 261 -42.77 -7.55 28.06
CA ASP A 261 -43.22 -6.79 29.23
C ASP A 261 -43.65 -5.38 28.87
N ILE A 262 -42.84 -4.68 28.04
CA ILE A 262 -43.18 -3.32 27.60
C ILE A 262 -44.43 -3.30 26.72
N ILE A 263 -44.53 -4.23 25.75
CA ILE A 263 -45.73 -4.32 24.91
C ILE A 263 -46.95 -4.64 25.76
N GLY A 264 -46.85 -5.60 26.71
CA GLY A 264 -47.91 -5.95 27.63
C GLY A 264 -48.42 -4.77 28.46
N GLN A 265 -47.52 -3.89 28.90
CA GLN A 265 -47.86 -2.70 29.67
C GLN A 265 -48.39 -1.55 28.80
N ARG A 266 -47.83 -1.30 27.63
CA ARG A 266 -48.13 -0.12 26.84
C ARG A 266 -49.09 -0.35 25.67
N ARG A 267 -49.16 -1.58 25.15
CA ARG A 267 -49.99 -1.99 24.01
C ARG A 267 -50.56 -3.39 24.21
N PRO A 268 -51.41 -3.63 25.22
CA PRO A 268 -51.92 -4.98 25.54
C PRO A 268 -52.65 -5.67 24.39
N SER A 269 -53.24 -4.88 23.45
CA SER A 269 -53.89 -5.40 22.26
C SER A 269 -52.93 -6.09 21.29
N ASP A 270 -51.65 -5.79 21.35
CA ASP A 270 -50.65 -6.24 20.41
C ASP A 270 -49.86 -7.48 20.93
N ILE A 271 -50.17 -7.95 22.15
CA ILE A 271 -49.52 -9.14 22.75
C ILE A 271 -49.63 -10.36 21.83
N GLY A 272 -50.79 -10.52 21.18
CA GLY A 272 -51.02 -11.64 20.25
C GLY A 272 -50.18 -11.64 19.00
N LEU A 273 -49.46 -10.53 18.70
CA LEU A 273 -48.52 -10.42 17.58
C LEU A 273 -47.12 -10.87 17.95
N LEU A 274 -46.82 -11.02 19.25
CA LEU A 274 -45.52 -11.43 19.74
C LEU A 274 -45.27 -12.91 19.55
N GLY A 275 -44.07 -13.25 19.10
CA GLY A 275 -43.62 -14.63 18.98
C GLY A 275 -43.11 -15.23 20.29
N ASN A 276 -42.69 -16.48 20.23
CA ASN A 276 -42.14 -17.22 21.37
C ASN A 276 -40.61 -17.32 21.36
N ALA A 277 -39.98 -16.79 20.33
CA ALA A 277 -38.51 -16.80 20.20
C ALA A 277 -37.83 -15.80 21.17
N ASN A 278 -36.53 -15.92 21.30
CA ASN A 278 -35.67 -14.97 21.97
C ASN A 278 -34.44 -14.78 21.07
N THR A 279 -34.57 -13.89 20.09
CA THR A 279 -33.59 -13.70 19.02
C THR A 279 -32.77 -12.45 19.28
N ASN A 280 -31.45 -12.60 19.37
CA ASN A 280 -30.51 -11.47 19.32
C ASN A 280 -30.16 -11.18 17.86
N TRP A 281 -30.94 -10.30 17.24
CA TRP A 281 -30.76 -9.98 15.81
C TRP A 281 -29.39 -9.43 15.44
N GLN A 282 -28.67 -8.79 16.38
CA GLN A 282 -27.31 -8.31 16.12
C GLN A 282 -26.35 -9.49 15.95
N ASP A 283 -26.49 -10.56 16.75
CA ASP A 283 -25.64 -11.75 16.61
C ASP A 283 -25.97 -12.56 15.34
N GLU A 284 -27.20 -12.45 14.83
CA GLU A 284 -27.61 -13.13 13.60
C GLU A 284 -27.12 -12.44 12.30
N VAL A 285 -26.88 -11.13 12.33
CA VAL A 285 -26.38 -10.37 11.16
C VAL A 285 -24.88 -10.14 11.20
N LEU A 286 -24.23 -10.42 12.32
CA LEU A 286 -22.81 -10.21 12.54
C LEU A 286 -22.10 -11.55 12.73
N GLN A 287 -20.84 -11.60 12.32
CA GLN A 287 -19.98 -12.78 12.44
C GLN A 287 -18.58 -12.41 12.90
N ASN A 288 -17.90 -13.37 13.52
CA ASN A 288 -16.46 -13.30 13.65
C ASN A 288 -15.83 -13.59 12.28
N SER A 289 -14.81 -12.83 11.93
CA SER A 289 -14.18 -12.93 10.61
C SER A 289 -12.78 -13.50 10.71
N VAL A 290 -12.38 -14.20 9.65
CA VAL A 290 -11.01 -14.68 9.47
C VAL A 290 -10.48 -14.11 8.18
N SER A 291 -9.28 -13.56 8.22
CA SER A 291 -8.64 -12.99 7.03
C SER A 291 -7.25 -13.59 6.88
N THR A 292 -6.89 -13.94 5.64
CA THR A 292 -5.57 -14.47 5.32
C THR A 292 -4.93 -13.64 4.22
N GLN A 293 -3.62 -13.42 4.35
CA GLN A 293 -2.84 -12.74 3.32
C GLN A 293 -1.53 -13.49 3.12
N HIS A 294 -1.19 -13.74 1.87
CA HIS A 294 0.05 -14.35 1.43
C HIS A 294 0.77 -13.38 0.51
N ASN A 295 2.01 -13.06 0.80
CA ASN A 295 2.83 -12.21 -0.04
C ASN A 295 4.17 -12.88 -0.30
N ILE A 296 4.50 -13.11 -1.56
CA ILE A 296 5.78 -13.66 -1.99
C ILE A 296 6.47 -12.59 -2.82
N SER A 297 7.70 -12.22 -2.47
CA SER A 297 8.49 -11.32 -3.30
C SER A 297 9.91 -11.84 -3.51
N ALA A 298 10.36 -11.76 -4.74
CA ALA A 298 11.73 -12.07 -5.16
C ALA A 298 12.39 -10.83 -5.71
N ARG A 299 13.63 -10.59 -5.34
CA ARG A 299 14.45 -9.51 -5.89
C ARG A 299 15.86 -10.01 -6.19
N GLY A 300 16.53 -9.35 -7.14
CA GLY A 300 17.86 -9.69 -7.57
C GLY A 300 18.16 -9.13 -8.95
N GLU A 301 19.30 -9.44 -9.51
CA GLU A 301 19.67 -9.03 -10.86
C GLU A 301 19.33 -10.11 -11.89
N ILE A 302 18.51 -9.75 -12.88
CA ILE A 302 18.31 -10.60 -14.07
C ILE A 302 19.42 -10.27 -15.06
N PHE A 303 19.99 -11.31 -15.70
CA PHE A 303 21.12 -11.19 -16.63
C PHE A 303 22.37 -10.53 -16.04
N GLY A 304 22.48 -10.40 -14.70
CA GLY A 304 23.63 -9.84 -14.01
C GLY A 304 23.77 -8.31 -14.06
N PHE A 305 22.76 -7.59 -14.58
CA PHE A 305 22.79 -6.11 -14.66
C PHE A 305 21.42 -5.44 -14.56
N ILE A 306 20.33 -6.17 -14.47
CA ILE A 306 18.97 -5.62 -14.37
C ILE A 306 18.41 -5.86 -12.96
N PRO A 307 18.55 -4.91 -12.03
CA PRO A 307 17.91 -5.00 -10.74
C PRO A 307 16.39 -5.14 -10.91
N THR A 308 15.84 -6.23 -10.43
CA THR A 308 14.44 -6.61 -10.63
C THR A 308 13.79 -7.02 -9.32
N ARG A 309 12.53 -6.67 -9.15
CA ARG A 309 11.65 -7.19 -8.10
C ARG A 309 10.37 -7.73 -8.73
N LEU A 310 9.99 -8.93 -8.35
CA LEU A 310 8.70 -9.55 -8.65
C LEU A 310 7.98 -9.83 -7.33
N SER A 311 6.71 -9.47 -7.26
CA SER A 311 5.87 -9.73 -6.08
C SER A 311 4.54 -10.33 -6.52
N VAL A 312 4.04 -11.28 -5.73
CA VAL A 312 2.72 -11.89 -5.90
C VAL A 312 2.03 -11.88 -4.54
N ASN A 313 0.81 -11.38 -4.50
CA ASN A 313 -0.02 -11.31 -3.30
C ASN A 313 -1.37 -11.99 -3.55
N PHE A 314 -1.83 -12.73 -2.53
CA PHE A 314 -3.19 -13.24 -2.43
C PHE A 314 -3.75 -12.83 -1.07
N SER A 315 -4.94 -12.28 -1.06
CA SER A 315 -5.63 -11.84 0.15
C SER A 315 -7.07 -12.30 0.10
N GLU A 316 -7.52 -12.96 1.16
CA GLU A 316 -8.92 -13.36 1.40
C GLU A 316 -9.32 -12.72 2.71
N ILE A 317 -10.32 -11.85 2.69
CA ILE A 317 -10.69 -11.01 3.82
C ILE A 317 -12.19 -11.08 4.02
N GLU A 318 -12.58 -11.66 5.14
CA GLU A 318 -13.98 -11.68 5.56
C GLU A 318 -14.33 -10.43 6.38
N GLY A 319 -15.54 -9.93 6.20
CA GLY A 319 -16.09 -8.85 7.01
C GLY A 319 -16.87 -9.36 8.21
N ASN A 320 -17.11 -8.47 9.17
CA ASN A 320 -17.90 -8.78 10.35
C ASN A 320 -19.43 -8.71 10.11
N ILE A 321 -19.87 -8.21 8.96
CA ILE A 321 -21.27 -8.34 8.53
C ILE A 321 -21.36 -9.63 7.72
N LEU A 322 -22.38 -10.44 8.02
CA LEU A 322 -22.64 -11.68 7.32
C LEU A 322 -22.61 -11.49 5.80
N THR A 323 -21.91 -12.36 5.06
CA THR A 323 -21.72 -12.33 3.58
C THR A 323 -20.77 -11.26 3.03
N SER A 324 -20.13 -10.45 3.86
CA SER A 324 -19.14 -9.48 3.38
C SER A 324 -17.79 -10.16 3.12
N GLU A 325 -17.30 -10.08 1.88
CA GLU A 325 -16.08 -10.76 1.42
C GLU A 325 -15.27 -9.82 0.49
N PHE A 326 -13.95 -9.91 0.58
CA PHE A 326 -13.03 -9.21 -0.32
C PHE A 326 -11.84 -10.12 -0.63
N ASP A 327 -11.65 -10.43 -1.90
CA ASP A 327 -10.54 -11.21 -2.39
C ASP A 327 -9.69 -10.37 -3.34
N ARG A 328 -8.37 -10.48 -3.21
CA ARG A 328 -7.43 -9.82 -4.11
C ARG A 328 -6.29 -10.74 -4.50
N ALA A 329 -6.02 -10.82 -5.80
CA ALA A 329 -4.79 -11.38 -6.35
C ALA A 329 -4.04 -10.26 -7.08
N ASN A 330 -2.77 -10.06 -6.74
CA ASN A 330 -1.95 -8.99 -7.29
C ASN A 330 -0.60 -9.52 -7.76
N VAL A 331 -0.11 -9.01 -8.89
CA VAL A 331 1.25 -9.25 -9.39
C VAL A 331 1.91 -7.90 -9.67
N SER A 332 3.10 -7.70 -9.15
CA SER A 332 3.89 -6.48 -9.32
C SER A 332 5.28 -6.80 -9.85
N LEU A 333 5.73 -6.07 -10.85
CA LEU A 333 7.07 -6.15 -11.45
C LEU A 333 7.71 -4.76 -11.42
N ALA A 334 8.93 -4.67 -10.91
CA ALA A 334 9.76 -3.46 -10.99
C ALA A 334 11.15 -3.82 -11.50
N MET A 335 11.64 -3.06 -12.49
CA MET A 335 12.97 -3.21 -13.09
C MET A 335 13.65 -1.84 -13.14
N SER A 336 14.92 -1.78 -12.74
CA SER A 336 15.64 -0.51 -12.62
C SER A 336 17.09 -0.60 -13.13
N PRO A 337 17.32 -0.99 -14.40
CA PRO A 337 18.67 -1.03 -14.96
C PRO A 337 19.30 0.35 -15.11
N SER A 338 20.61 0.39 -14.97
CA SER A 338 21.43 1.58 -15.22
C SER A 338 22.54 1.23 -16.21
N PHE A 339 22.88 2.19 -17.09
CA PHE A 339 23.84 2.02 -18.17
C PHE A 339 24.75 3.24 -18.24
N PHE A 340 25.92 3.08 -18.86
CA PHE A 340 26.88 4.15 -19.12
C PHE A 340 27.29 4.89 -17.84
N ASP A 341 27.75 4.16 -16.82
CA ASP A 341 28.17 4.71 -15.53
C ASP A 341 27.09 5.64 -14.93
N ASP A 342 25.85 5.13 -14.86
CA ASP A 342 24.66 5.82 -14.32
C ASP A 342 24.15 7.03 -15.14
N HIS A 343 24.68 7.25 -16.35
CA HIS A 343 24.16 8.29 -17.23
C HIS A 343 22.76 7.98 -17.77
N LEU A 344 22.43 6.71 -18.02
CA LEU A 344 21.12 6.29 -18.48
C LEU A 344 20.48 5.37 -17.42
N LYS A 345 19.40 5.84 -16.82
CA LYS A 345 18.58 5.06 -15.87
C LYS A 345 17.22 4.79 -16.47
N VAL A 346 16.80 3.53 -16.39
CA VAL A 346 15.48 3.11 -16.85
C VAL A 346 14.73 2.55 -15.65
N ASN A 347 13.51 3.01 -15.41
CA ASN A 347 12.63 2.49 -14.37
C ASN A 347 11.34 2.03 -15.04
N LEU A 348 11.06 0.74 -14.93
CA LEU A 348 9.82 0.12 -15.37
C LEU A 348 9.08 -0.41 -14.15
N THR A 349 7.84 0.01 -13.99
CA THR A 349 6.91 -0.59 -13.02
C THR A 349 5.67 -1.09 -13.74
N TYR A 350 5.16 -2.25 -13.32
CA TYR A 350 3.94 -2.82 -13.84
C TYR A 350 3.20 -3.55 -12.71
N ASN A 351 1.93 -3.26 -12.56
CA ASN A 351 1.04 -3.88 -11.60
C ASN A 351 -0.21 -4.41 -12.28
N ARG A 352 -0.65 -5.58 -11.83
CA ARG A 352 -1.89 -6.20 -12.26
C ARG A 352 -2.64 -6.75 -11.06
N ALA A 353 -3.90 -6.39 -10.91
CA ALA A 353 -4.75 -6.81 -9.81
C ALA A 353 -6.08 -7.37 -10.31
N PHE A 354 -6.54 -8.41 -9.64
CA PHE A 354 -7.90 -8.92 -9.69
C PHE A 354 -8.49 -8.73 -8.30
N VAL A 355 -9.64 -8.10 -8.22
CA VAL A 355 -10.36 -7.86 -6.98
C VAL A 355 -11.77 -8.39 -7.16
N ASN A 356 -12.21 -9.22 -6.22
CA ASN A 356 -13.58 -9.71 -6.12
C ASN A 356 -14.15 -9.26 -4.77
N GLU A 357 -15.25 -8.55 -4.79
CA GLU A 357 -15.91 -8.02 -3.60
C GLU A 357 -17.36 -8.49 -3.55
N ARG A 358 -17.79 -8.98 -2.39
CA ARG A 358 -19.20 -9.17 -2.08
C ARG A 358 -19.61 -8.17 -1.02
N TYR A 359 -20.50 -7.28 -1.39
CA TYR A 359 -20.99 -6.23 -0.50
C TYR A 359 -22.16 -6.72 0.32
N ALA A 360 -22.01 -6.72 1.65
CA ALA A 360 -23.12 -6.85 2.57
C ALA A 360 -23.79 -5.48 2.77
N ASP A 361 -25.13 -5.46 2.79
CA ASP A 361 -25.86 -4.24 3.12
C ASP A 361 -25.71 -3.88 4.60
N ALA A 362 -24.88 -2.89 4.89
CA ALA A 362 -24.67 -2.38 6.25
C ALA A 362 -25.95 -1.82 6.91
N GLY A 363 -26.97 -1.49 6.13
CA GLY A 363 -28.29 -1.07 6.62
C GLY A 363 -28.98 -2.16 7.45
N GLN A 364 -28.61 -3.42 7.24
CA GLN A 364 -29.17 -4.54 7.97
C GLN A 364 -28.75 -4.58 9.45
N ILE A 365 -27.63 -3.94 9.84
CA ILE A 365 -27.30 -3.71 11.25
C ILE A 365 -28.38 -2.86 11.91
N ASN A 366 -28.78 -1.76 11.26
CA ASN A 366 -29.82 -0.88 11.78
C ASN A 366 -31.21 -1.55 11.75
N ALA A 367 -31.49 -2.39 10.76
CA ALA A 367 -32.67 -3.23 10.73
C ALA A 367 -32.70 -4.20 11.93
N ALA A 368 -31.60 -4.87 12.22
CA ALA A 368 -31.45 -5.78 13.36
C ALA A 368 -31.74 -5.11 14.72
N LEU A 369 -31.35 -3.85 14.90
CA LEU A 369 -31.63 -3.08 16.14
C LEU A 369 -33.13 -2.80 16.36
N ARG A 370 -33.93 -2.85 15.31
CA ARG A 370 -35.35 -2.48 15.32
C ARG A 370 -36.29 -3.66 15.12
N TYR A 371 -35.74 -4.83 14.76
CA TYR A 371 -36.55 -6.00 14.51
C TYR A 371 -37.07 -6.60 15.83
N ASP A 372 -38.25 -7.22 15.79
CA ASP A 372 -38.92 -7.81 16.95
C ASP A 372 -38.09 -8.99 17.50
N PRO A 373 -37.54 -8.92 18.71
CA PRO A 373 -36.71 -9.97 19.29
C PRO A 373 -37.53 -11.23 19.71
N THR A 374 -38.86 -11.15 19.66
CA THR A 374 -39.74 -12.30 19.97
C THR A 374 -39.98 -13.21 18.77
N GLN A 375 -39.51 -12.81 17.58
CA GLN A 375 -39.70 -13.57 16.34
C GLN A 375 -38.48 -14.45 16.04
N PRO A 376 -38.68 -15.62 15.42
CA PRO A 376 -37.58 -16.47 14.97
C PRO A 376 -36.93 -15.93 13.70
N VAL A 377 -35.71 -16.34 13.43
CA VAL A 377 -35.02 -16.01 12.15
C VAL A 377 -35.65 -16.79 11.00
N TYR A 378 -35.95 -18.07 11.22
CA TYR A 378 -36.42 -19.00 10.19
C TYR A 378 -37.84 -19.45 10.42
N ASP A 379 -38.55 -19.65 9.34
CA ASP A 379 -39.88 -20.28 9.29
C ASP A 379 -39.98 -21.10 8.01
N ALA A 380 -39.92 -22.42 8.13
CA ALA A 380 -39.92 -23.34 6.99
C ALA A 380 -41.20 -23.25 6.14
N SER A 381 -42.30 -22.72 6.67
CA SER A 381 -43.57 -22.54 5.95
C SER A 381 -43.65 -21.20 5.20
N SER A 382 -42.68 -20.30 5.46
CA SER A 382 -42.68 -18.95 4.90
C SER A 382 -42.39 -18.94 3.38
N PRO A 383 -43.13 -18.16 2.57
CA PRO A 383 -42.86 -17.99 1.15
C PRO A 383 -41.59 -17.17 0.89
N PHE A 384 -40.98 -16.61 1.93
CA PHE A 384 -39.80 -15.78 1.87
C PHE A 384 -38.49 -16.58 1.98
N GLY A 385 -38.40 -17.72 1.28
CA GLY A 385 -37.18 -18.55 1.27
C GLY A 385 -36.90 -19.27 2.60
N GLY A 386 -37.93 -19.52 3.41
CA GLY A 386 -37.79 -20.19 4.71
C GLY A 386 -37.39 -19.25 5.85
N PHE A 387 -37.42 -17.92 5.61
CA PHE A 387 -37.18 -16.92 6.66
C PHE A 387 -38.51 -16.39 7.20
N TYR A 388 -38.58 -16.20 8.51
CA TYR A 388 -39.71 -15.54 9.10
C TYR A 388 -39.87 -14.11 8.59
N GLN A 389 -41.08 -13.71 8.25
CA GLN A 389 -41.39 -12.35 7.82
C GLN A 389 -42.76 -11.91 8.35
N HIS A 390 -42.78 -10.80 9.10
CA HIS A 390 -44.02 -10.19 9.49
C HIS A 390 -44.76 -9.60 8.29
N THR A 391 -46.02 -9.97 8.15
CA THR A 391 -46.92 -9.45 7.10
C THR A 391 -48.25 -9.06 7.68
N VAL A 392 -48.87 -8.03 7.09
CA VAL A 392 -50.28 -7.68 7.37
C VAL A 392 -51.08 -7.96 6.10
N ASN A 393 -52.05 -8.83 6.15
CA ASN A 393 -52.82 -9.32 5.00
C ASN A 393 -51.93 -9.82 3.85
N GLY A 394 -50.82 -10.51 4.19
CA GLY A 394 -49.86 -11.02 3.20
C GLY A 394 -48.87 -9.99 2.62
N VAL A 395 -48.93 -8.74 3.05
CA VAL A 395 -48.04 -7.66 2.60
C VAL A 395 -46.98 -7.37 3.65
N VAL A 396 -45.73 -7.38 3.21
CA VAL A 396 -44.56 -6.95 4.03
C VAL A 396 -44.71 -5.49 4.41
N GLN A 397 -44.54 -5.19 5.70
CA GLN A 397 -44.64 -3.81 6.20
C GLN A 397 -43.27 -3.11 6.20
N ASN A 398 -43.28 -1.80 6.02
CA ASN A 398 -42.04 -0.99 6.09
C ASN A 398 -41.36 -1.12 7.46
N GLY A 399 -40.05 -1.35 7.43
CA GLY A 399 -39.21 -1.45 8.63
C GLY A 399 -39.32 -2.80 9.37
N THR A 400 -40.00 -3.80 8.78
CA THR A 400 -40.16 -5.13 9.38
C THR A 400 -39.53 -6.24 8.52
N GLN A 401 -38.63 -5.91 7.62
CA GLN A 401 -37.93 -6.89 6.79
C GLN A 401 -36.93 -7.66 7.62
N ASN A 402 -36.92 -8.99 7.48
CA ASN A 402 -35.95 -9.85 8.15
C ASN A 402 -34.54 -9.53 7.66
N PRO A 403 -33.64 -9.04 8.55
CA PRO A 403 -32.33 -8.57 8.13
C PRO A 403 -31.41 -9.72 7.67
N VAL A 404 -31.56 -10.91 8.24
CA VAL A 404 -30.79 -12.11 7.86
C VAL A 404 -31.21 -12.58 6.47
N ALA A 405 -32.54 -12.60 6.20
CA ALA A 405 -33.04 -12.91 4.88
C ALA A 405 -32.48 -11.97 3.80
N SER A 406 -32.40 -10.69 4.14
CA SER A 406 -31.86 -9.68 3.23
C SER A 406 -30.36 -9.90 2.94
N LEU A 407 -29.56 -10.26 3.96
CA LEU A 407 -28.13 -10.51 3.78
C LEU A 407 -27.83 -11.80 3.03
N LEU A 408 -28.55 -12.88 3.32
CA LEU A 408 -28.28 -14.20 2.76
C LEU A 408 -28.84 -14.38 1.34
N GLN A 409 -29.95 -13.73 1.03
CA GLN A 409 -30.63 -13.92 -0.26
C GLN A 409 -30.21 -12.89 -1.30
N ASN A 410 -29.84 -11.66 -0.91
CA ASN A 410 -29.29 -10.67 -1.86
C ASN A 410 -27.81 -10.96 -2.11
N GLU A 411 -27.42 -10.81 -3.38
CA GLU A 411 -26.05 -10.95 -3.79
C GLU A 411 -25.64 -9.72 -4.62
N ASN A 412 -24.69 -8.94 -4.09
CA ASN A 412 -24.09 -7.81 -4.77
C ASN A 412 -22.59 -8.07 -4.87
N ARG A 413 -22.10 -8.29 -6.07
CA ARG A 413 -20.69 -8.53 -6.35
C ARG A 413 -20.11 -7.47 -7.26
N ASN A 414 -18.83 -7.23 -7.06
CA ASN A 414 -18.04 -6.34 -7.90
C ASN A 414 -16.72 -7.02 -8.23
N ASN A 415 -16.54 -7.37 -9.51
CA ASN A 415 -15.31 -7.95 -10.02
C ASN A 415 -14.53 -6.85 -10.74
N ARG A 416 -13.35 -6.53 -10.26
CA ARG A 416 -12.48 -5.52 -10.85
C ARG A 416 -11.20 -6.14 -11.35
N PHE A 417 -10.85 -5.79 -12.56
CA PHE A 417 -9.57 -6.04 -13.18
C PHE A 417 -8.87 -4.70 -13.39
N ARG A 418 -7.69 -4.51 -12.82
CA ARG A 418 -6.89 -3.30 -13.00
C ARG A 418 -5.47 -3.64 -13.37
N GLN A 419 -4.92 -2.89 -14.31
CA GLN A 419 -3.51 -2.94 -14.66
C GLN A 419 -2.99 -1.52 -14.87
N PHE A 420 -1.84 -1.24 -14.29
CA PHE A 420 -1.18 0.05 -14.45
C PHE A 420 0.33 -0.14 -14.48
N GLY A 421 1.00 0.77 -15.15
CA GLY A 421 2.45 0.74 -15.25
C GLY A 421 3.02 2.04 -15.73
N ASN A 422 4.29 2.23 -15.47
CA ASN A 422 5.05 3.40 -15.89
C ASN A 422 6.44 2.98 -16.35
N LEU A 423 6.88 3.53 -17.47
CA LEU A 423 8.25 3.46 -17.96
C LEU A 423 8.85 4.87 -17.90
N LYS A 424 9.87 5.05 -17.07
CA LYS A 424 10.63 6.29 -16.95
C LYS A 424 12.07 6.07 -17.42
N ILE A 425 12.57 6.96 -18.25
CA ILE A 425 13.94 6.97 -18.76
C ILE A 425 14.55 8.30 -18.39
N ASP A 426 15.63 8.28 -17.61
CA ASP A 426 16.41 9.45 -17.22
C ASP A 426 17.78 9.36 -17.88
N TYR A 427 18.16 10.40 -18.64
CA TYR A 427 19.45 10.49 -19.31
C TYR A 427 20.20 11.73 -18.89
N LYS A 428 21.29 11.53 -18.15
CA LYS A 428 22.25 12.55 -17.76
C LYS A 428 23.19 12.81 -18.93
N LEU A 429 23.17 14.04 -19.48
CA LEU A 429 23.89 14.35 -20.70
C LEU A 429 25.40 14.22 -20.49
N HIS A 430 26.09 13.45 -21.33
CA HIS A 430 27.55 13.23 -21.21
C HIS A 430 28.36 14.52 -21.37
N PHE A 431 27.91 15.43 -22.23
CA PHE A 431 28.59 16.71 -22.51
C PHE A 431 28.19 17.84 -21.54
N LEU A 432 27.14 17.65 -20.75
CA LEU A 432 26.63 18.59 -19.75
C LEU A 432 26.00 17.79 -18.59
N PRO A 433 26.83 17.23 -17.69
CA PRO A 433 26.37 16.32 -16.65
C PRO A 433 25.41 16.96 -15.61
N GLU A 434 25.35 18.30 -15.57
CA GLU A 434 24.41 19.06 -14.75
C GLU A 434 22.98 19.01 -15.31
N MET A 435 22.80 18.55 -16.56
CA MET A 435 21.50 18.46 -17.21
C MET A 435 21.05 17.02 -17.38
N THR A 436 19.84 16.75 -16.93
CA THR A 436 19.15 15.47 -17.08
C THR A 436 17.90 15.65 -17.94
N ALA A 437 17.81 14.87 -19.01
CA ALA A 437 16.59 14.73 -19.81
C ALA A 437 15.83 13.49 -19.33
N SER A 438 14.54 13.65 -19.07
CA SER A 438 13.69 12.55 -18.62
C SER A 438 12.46 12.44 -19.50
N ILE A 439 12.06 11.22 -19.80
CA ILE A 439 10.77 10.90 -20.42
C ILE A 439 10.09 9.80 -19.61
N SER A 440 8.79 9.97 -19.36
CA SER A 440 7.96 9.00 -18.66
C SER A 440 6.69 8.76 -19.46
N ALA A 441 6.32 7.50 -19.63
CA ALA A 441 5.07 7.09 -20.25
C ALA A 441 4.37 6.05 -19.35
N GLY A 442 3.14 6.34 -18.98
CA GLY A 442 2.38 5.50 -18.08
C GLY A 442 0.94 5.30 -18.53
N PHE A 443 0.33 4.23 -18.04
CA PHE A 443 -1.08 3.94 -18.24
C PHE A 443 -1.70 3.33 -17.00
N ASP A 444 -3.01 3.52 -16.83
CA ASP A 444 -3.85 2.89 -15.79
C ASP A 444 -5.18 2.50 -16.42
N LYS A 445 -5.40 1.20 -16.59
CA LYS A 445 -6.63 0.63 -17.14
C LYS A 445 -7.36 -0.16 -16.06
N SER A 446 -8.64 0.16 -15.86
CA SER A 446 -9.53 -0.56 -14.94
C SER A 446 -10.80 -0.98 -15.66
N GLU A 447 -11.16 -2.23 -15.48
CA GLU A 447 -12.41 -2.82 -15.92
C GLU A 447 -13.16 -3.36 -14.70
N THR A 448 -14.41 -2.96 -14.53
CA THR A 448 -15.23 -3.36 -13.39
C THR A 448 -16.53 -3.95 -13.90
N ASN A 449 -16.91 -5.11 -13.37
CA ASN A 449 -18.19 -5.75 -13.61
C ASN A 449 -18.92 -5.92 -12.27
N GLY A 450 -19.99 -5.15 -12.09
CA GLY A 450 -20.88 -5.22 -10.95
C GLY A 450 -22.12 -6.04 -11.28
N THR A 451 -22.47 -6.98 -10.41
CA THR A 451 -23.70 -7.78 -10.50
C THR A 451 -24.52 -7.63 -9.23
N GLY A 452 -25.83 -7.48 -9.38
CA GLY A 452 -26.77 -7.45 -8.28
C GLY A 452 -27.92 -8.42 -8.54
N PHE A 453 -28.16 -9.30 -7.59
CA PHE A 453 -29.24 -10.28 -7.62
C PHE A 453 -30.08 -10.20 -6.36
N SER A 454 -31.41 -10.14 -6.53
CA SER A 454 -32.39 -10.17 -5.45
C SER A 454 -33.52 -11.12 -5.88
N PRO A 455 -33.65 -12.30 -5.28
CA PRO A 455 -34.72 -13.23 -5.62
C PRO A 455 -36.10 -12.73 -5.19
N LEU A 456 -37.15 -13.34 -5.71
CA LEU A 456 -38.56 -13.08 -5.32
C LEU A 456 -38.85 -13.34 -3.85
N THR A 457 -38.04 -14.20 -3.24
CA THR A 457 -38.19 -14.63 -1.84
C THR A 457 -37.65 -13.62 -0.84
N VAL A 458 -36.92 -12.59 -1.30
CA VAL A 458 -36.47 -11.52 -0.39
C VAL A 458 -37.68 -10.71 0.08
N PRO A 459 -37.90 -10.58 1.40
CA PRO A 459 -38.94 -9.72 1.92
C PRO A 459 -38.76 -8.29 1.44
N SER A 460 -39.71 -7.73 0.72
CA SER A 460 -39.65 -6.37 0.22
C SER A 460 -41.04 -5.75 0.14
N THR A 461 -41.14 -4.47 0.45
CA THR A 461 -42.35 -3.68 0.32
C THR A 461 -42.55 -3.14 -1.10
N THR A 462 -41.47 -3.03 -1.86
CA THR A 462 -41.46 -2.38 -3.17
C THR A 462 -41.06 -3.29 -4.31
N ASN A 463 -40.33 -4.36 -4.03
CA ASN A 463 -39.81 -5.28 -5.03
C ASN A 463 -40.54 -6.63 -4.99
N VAL A 464 -41.71 -6.69 -5.60
CA VAL A 464 -42.54 -7.90 -5.69
C VAL A 464 -42.12 -8.85 -6.82
N PHE A 465 -41.10 -8.48 -7.60
CA PHE A 465 -40.71 -9.20 -8.83
C PHE A 465 -39.29 -9.77 -8.83
N GLY A 466 -38.53 -9.57 -7.76
CA GLY A 466 -37.09 -9.82 -7.80
C GLY A 466 -36.35 -8.82 -8.71
N ASN A 467 -35.05 -8.82 -8.65
CA ASN A 467 -34.21 -7.95 -9.45
C ASN A 467 -32.91 -8.66 -9.85
N ASP A 468 -32.50 -8.44 -11.09
CA ASP A 468 -31.24 -8.91 -11.63
C ASP A 468 -30.61 -7.73 -12.37
N SER A 469 -29.42 -7.33 -11.96
CA SER A 469 -28.73 -6.17 -12.51
C SER A 469 -27.28 -6.48 -12.83
N GLU A 470 -26.79 -5.92 -13.92
CA GLU A 470 -25.41 -5.99 -14.35
C GLU A 470 -24.95 -4.60 -14.76
N GLY A 471 -23.75 -4.24 -14.34
CA GLY A 471 -23.12 -2.98 -14.75
C GLY A 471 -21.66 -3.21 -15.07
N THR A 472 -21.21 -2.70 -16.20
CA THR A 472 -19.79 -2.69 -16.57
C THR A 472 -19.29 -1.26 -16.63
N SER A 473 -18.07 -1.05 -16.16
CA SER A 473 -17.37 0.23 -16.26
C SER A 473 -15.94 -0.02 -16.69
N GLU A 474 -15.48 0.76 -17.66
CA GLU A 474 -14.09 0.75 -18.12
C GLU A 474 -13.52 2.15 -17.97
N SER A 475 -12.26 2.24 -17.53
CA SER A 475 -11.51 3.48 -17.52
C SER A 475 -10.09 3.24 -18.05
N LEU A 476 -9.57 4.21 -18.80
CA LEU A 476 -8.20 4.23 -19.31
C LEU A 476 -7.63 5.62 -19.07
N ASN A 477 -6.51 5.67 -18.35
CA ASN A 477 -5.72 6.88 -18.17
C ASN A 477 -4.37 6.67 -18.83
N GLU A 478 -3.94 7.62 -19.62
CA GLU A 478 -2.62 7.62 -20.25
C GLU A 478 -1.90 8.91 -19.89
N ASN A 479 -0.62 8.81 -19.62
CA ASN A 479 0.23 9.96 -19.30
C ASN A 479 1.57 9.85 -20.04
N ILE A 480 2.00 10.95 -20.61
CA ILE A 480 3.35 11.12 -21.18
C ILE A 480 3.91 12.41 -20.61
N ASN A 481 5.06 12.31 -19.97
CA ASN A 481 5.76 13.45 -19.43
C ASN A 481 7.19 13.49 -19.98
N ALA A 482 7.65 14.68 -20.36
CA ALA A 482 9.03 14.93 -20.80
C ALA A 482 9.59 16.14 -20.07
N THR A 483 10.75 16.01 -19.43
CA THR A 483 11.38 17.09 -18.66
C THR A 483 12.85 17.24 -18.98
N LEU A 484 13.34 18.49 -18.85
CA LEU A 484 14.75 18.84 -18.81
C LEU A 484 15.03 19.49 -17.48
N ASN A 485 15.92 18.92 -16.69
CA ASN A 485 16.32 19.45 -15.38
C ASN A 485 17.81 19.81 -15.41
N TYR A 486 18.12 21.07 -15.07
CA TYR A 486 19.48 21.58 -14.92
C TYR A 486 19.77 21.92 -13.47
N VAL A 487 20.72 21.22 -12.85
CA VAL A 487 21.12 21.42 -11.44
C VAL A 487 22.59 21.76 -11.38
N ASN A 488 22.92 22.95 -10.87
CA ASN A 488 24.31 23.36 -10.71
C ASN A 488 24.51 24.25 -9.48
N ASN A 489 25.72 24.20 -8.91
CA ASN A 489 26.14 25.00 -7.77
C ASN A 489 27.16 26.07 -8.20
N PHE A 490 26.78 27.35 -8.18
CA PHE A 490 27.63 28.49 -8.43
C PHE A 490 28.11 29.08 -7.11
N GLY A 491 29.16 28.50 -6.55
CA GLY A 491 29.65 28.87 -5.22
C GLY A 491 28.63 28.56 -4.14
N LYS A 492 28.01 29.59 -3.54
CA LYS A 492 26.97 29.43 -2.52
C LYS A 492 25.54 29.37 -3.13
N LEU A 493 25.39 29.62 -4.40
CA LEU A 493 24.11 29.62 -5.08
C LEU A 493 23.85 28.24 -5.70
N LYS A 494 22.88 27.51 -5.19
CA LYS A 494 22.34 26.30 -5.80
C LYS A 494 21.25 26.72 -6.79
N THR A 495 21.38 26.30 -8.03
CA THR A 495 20.41 26.56 -9.11
C THR A 495 19.80 25.23 -9.53
N ASP A 496 18.48 25.17 -9.55
CA ASP A 496 17.69 24.02 -10.04
C ASP A 496 16.59 24.56 -10.95
N ILE A 497 16.67 24.23 -12.25
CA ILE A 497 15.73 24.70 -13.28
C ILE A 497 15.12 23.49 -13.95
N LEU A 498 13.81 23.32 -13.79
CA LEU A 498 13.03 22.28 -14.43
C LEU A 498 12.12 22.89 -15.49
N VAL A 499 12.19 22.36 -16.71
CA VAL A 499 11.26 22.66 -17.81
C VAL A 499 10.65 21.35 -18.26
N GLY A 500 9.33 21.32 -18.44
CA GLY A 500 8.65 20.08 -18.80
C GLY A 500 7.41 20.28 -19.63
N TYR A 501 6.99 19.19 -20.25
CA TYR A 501 5.74 19.03 -20.96
C TYR A 501 5.03 17.80 -20.43
N ASP A 502 3.74 17.94 -20.13
CA ASP A 502 2.89 16.86 -19.63
C ASP A 502 1.65 16.70 -20.52
N TYR A 503 1.37 15.48 -20.92
CA TYR A 503 0.17 15.10 -21.65
C TYR A 503 -0.58 14.03 -20.87
N GLN A 504 -1.88 14.22 -20.68
CA GLN A 504 -2.74 13.26 -20.02
C GLN A 504 -4.04 13.06 -20.80
N SER A 505 -4.48 11.81 -20.90
CA SER A 505 -5.77 11.42 -21.47
C SER A 505 -6.55 10.59 -20.48
N PHE A 506 -7.84 10.89 -20.32
CA PHE A 506 -8.74 10.18 -19.46
C PHE A 506 -9.97 9.77 -20.27
N GLU A 507 -10.21 8.47 -20.36
CA GLU A 507 -11.38 7.91 -20.97
C GLU A 507 -12.13 7.06 -19.96
N SER A 508 -13.46 7.20 -19.92
CA SER A 508 -14.32 6.37 -19.08
C SER A 508 -15.61 6.07 -19.80
N SER A 509 -16.02 4.81 -19.75
CA SER A 509 -17.29 4.35 -20.30
C SER A 509 -17.99 3.40 -19.35
N GLY A 510 -19.32 3.34 -19.40
CA GLY A 510 -20.09 2.44 -18.56
C GLY A 510 -21.38 2.03 -19.22
N LYS A 511 -21.81 0.79 -18.90
CA LYS A 511 -23.10 0.24 -19.29
C LYS A 511 -23.77 -0.33 -18.05
N SER A 512 -25.07 -0.15 -17.95
CA SER A 512 -25.88 -0.76 -16.87
C SER A 512 -27.15 -1.31 -17.46
N SER A 513 -27.51 -2.51 -17.07
CA SER A 513 -28.77 -3.16 -17.40
C SER A 513 -29.40 -3.71 -16.13
N GLY A 514 -30.72 -3.71 -16.07
CA GLY A 514 -31.46 -4.32 -14.97
C GLY A 514 -32.76 -4.93 -15.47
N ASN A 515 -33.06 -6.13 -14.97
CA ASN A 515 -34.27 -6.86 -15.29
C ASN A 515 -35.14 -7.01 -14.06
N ARG A 516 -36.41 -6.59 -14.14
CA ARG A 516 -37.44 -7.00 -13.19
C ARG A 516 -38.03 -8.32 -13.67
N ARG A 517 -38.04 -9.33 -12.82
CA ARG A 517 -38.69 -10.62 -13.11
C ARG A 517 -40.12 -10.57 -12.60
N ASP A 518 -41.10 -10.33 -13.50
CA ASP A 518 -42.50 -10.52 -13.17
C ASP A 518 -42.83 -12.03 -13.22
N PRO A 519 -43.25 -12.66 -12.09
CA PRO A 519 -43.58 -14.07 -12.06
C PRO A 519 -44.79 -14.42 -12.94
N ASN A 520 -45.60 -13.42 -13.32
CA ASN A 520 -46.82 -13.60 -14.12
C ASN A 520 -46.63 -13.23 -15.59
N SER A 521 -45.46 -12.73 -15.98
CA SER A 521 -45.16 -12.44 -17.40
C SER A 521 -43.91 -13.21 -17.84
N PHE A 522 -44.02 -13.86 -19.01
CA PHE A 522 -42.88 -14.43 -19.71
C PHE A 522 -42.02 -13.35 -20.40
N ALA A 523 -42.36 -12.08 -20.24
CA ALA A 523 -41.64 -10.95 -20.82
C ALA A 523 -40.65 -10.35 -19.82
N THR A 524 -39.36 -10.49 -20.06
CA THR A 524 -38.29 -9.70 -19.41
C THR A 524 -38.34 -8.29 -19.96
N THR A 525 -38.64 -7.31 -19.14
CA THR A 525 -38.54 -5.89 -19.52
C THR A 525 -37.09 -5.47 -19.35
N PHE A 526 -36.38 -5.31 -20.45
CA PHE A 526 -35.03 -4.76 -20.43
C PHE A 526 -35.11 -3.24 -20.34
N ALA A 527 -34.69 -2.66 -19.21
CA ALA A 527 -34.41 -1.25 -19.13
C ALA A 527 -32.89 -1.05 -19.38
N SER A 528 -32.54 -0.76 -20.62
CA SER A 528 -31.16 -0.34 -20.92
C SER A 528 -31.02 1.15 -20.65
N THR A 529 -30.15 1.51 -19.74
CA THR A 529 -29.71 2.92 -19.59
C THR A 529 -28.70 3.20 -20.71
N PRO A 530 -28.78 4.33 -21.41
CA PRO A 530 -27.88 4.63 -22.51
C PRO A 530 -26.43 4.75 -22.02
N VAL A 531 -25.51 4.30 -22.87
CA VAL A 531 -24.06 4.47 -22.67
C VAL A 531 -23.75 5.95 -22.56
N VAL A 532 -23.27 6.39 -21.42
CA VAL A 532 -22.72 7.74 -21.26
C VAL A 532 -21.23 7.64 -21.56
N LEU A 533 -20.83 7.95 -22.78
CA LEU A 533 -19.45 8.21 -23.15
C LEU A 533 -19.09 9.63 -22.65
N VAL A 534 -18.35 9.71 -21.56
CA VAL A 534 -17.75 10.98 -21.13
C VAL A 534 -16.39 11.07 -21.81
N HIS A 535 -16.36 11.76 -22.94
CA HIS A 535 -15.11 12.10 -23.61
C HIS A 535 -14.65 13.46 -23.08
N PHE A 536 -13.57 13.50 -22.29
CA PHE A 536 -12.94 14.75 -21.94
C PHE A 536 -12.09 15.22 -23.10
N PRO A 537 -12.33 16.43 -23.65
CA PRO A 537 -11.53 16.94 -24.77
C PRO A 537 -10.06 17.03 -24.38
N LYS A 538 -9.19 16.65 -25.33
CA LYS A 538 -7.75 16.83 -25.26
C LYS A 538 -7.47 18.23 -24.70
N SER A 539 -6.73 18.31 -23.60
CA SER A 539 -6.36 19.58 -22.98
C SER A 539 -5.71 20.50 -24.00
N TRP A 540 -6.17 21.76 -24.04
CA TRP A 540 -5.54 22.80 -24.83
C TRP A 540 -4.14 23.08 -24.31
N PRO A 541 -3.14 23.33 -25.18
CA PRO A 541 -1.80 23.72 -24.73
C PRO A 541 -1.88 25.08 -24.04
N HIS A 542 -1.34 25.14 -22.85
CA HIS A 542 -0.98 26.40 -22.17
C HIS A 542 0.51 26.59 -22.25
#